data_c1ebc02fa8c2c6dfc63f39536c517f53
#
_entry.id   c1ebc02fa8c2c6dfc63f39536c517f53
#
_cell.length_a   1.000
_cell.length_b   1.000
_cell.length_c   1.000
_cell.angle_alpha   90.00
_cell.angle_beta   90.00
_cell.angle_gamma   90.00
#
_symmetry.space_group_name_H-M   'P 1'
#
loop_
_entity.id
_entity.type
_entity.pdbx_description
1 polymer ?
#
loop_
_entity_poly.entity_id
_entity_poly.type
_entity_poly.pdbx_seq_one_letter_code
_entity_poly.pdbx_strand_id
1 'polypeptide(L)'
;IYLDVITNFRYNQSVTNLTRDAIQTKIVGEVNSYFAVNSGKFNDTIRKSKLTSKIDASDPSILGSDIDIKMSARFTPLQNPTTGNFVRTDYTINFINNIQSPLMQVPSISSDRFVVNGISCSIRNAPLHSTTLQAIDIQGNVVISNIGNYEPTTGKVNLVGFLIDSISSGNTYL
;
A
#
# COMPACT_ATOMS: atom_id res chain seq x y z
N ILE A 1 -0.20 -2.33 10.97
CA ILE A 1 0.21 -1.35 9.97
C ILE A 1 1.61 -1.69 9.52
N TYR A 2 1.85 -1.64 8.23
CA TYR A 2 3.12 -1.92 7.57
C TYR A 2 3.52 -0.71 6.75
N LEU A 3 4.81 -0.60 6.44
CA LEU A 3 5.32 0.37 5.46
C LEU A 3 5.84 -0.42 4.26
N ASP A 4 5.29 -0.14 3.11
CA ASP A 4 5.76 -0.68 1.84
C ASP A 4 6.66 0.36 1.19
N VAL A 5 7.88 -0.04 0.89
CA VAL A 5 8.89 0.82 0.26
C VAL A 5 9.18 0.31 -1.14
N ILE A 6 8.80 1.09 -2.13
CA ILE A 6 9.07 0.81 -3.53
C ILE A 6 10.23 1.70 -3.96
N THR A 7 11.31 1.08 -4.41
CA THR A 7 12.51 1.81 -4.87
C THR A 7 12.76 1.53 -6.34
N ASN A 8 12.81 2.59 -7.15
CA ASN A 8 13.28 2.55 -8.52
C ASN A 8 14.66 3.20 -8.57
N PHE A 9 15.65 2.57 -9.21
CA PHE A 9 16.99 3.12 -9.34
C PHE A 9 17.55 2.98 -10.75
N ARG A 10 18.43 3.90 -11.12
CA ARG A 10 19.22 3.85 -12.34
C ARG A 10 20.68 3.75 -11.97
N TYR A 11 21.43 2.94 -12.67
CA TYR A 11 22.86 2.75 -12.45
C TYR A 11 23.64 2.67 -13.75
N ASN A 12 24.93 3.00 -13.68
CA ASN A 12 25.85 2.89 -14.79
C ASN A 12 26.64 1.59 -14.67
N GLN A 13 26.34 0.65 -15.55
CA GLN A 13 26.98 -0.66 -15.57
C GLN A 13 28.48 -0.61 -15.89
N SER A 14 28.95 0.46 -16.55
CA SER A 14 30.37 0.62 -16.89
C SER A 14 31.25 1.03 -15.69
N VAL A 15 30.66 1.43 -14.57
CA VAL A 15 31.37 1.92 -13.38
C VAL A 15 31.40 0.87 -12.26
N THR A 16 30.76 -0.28 -12.47
CA THR A 16 30.67 -1.33 -11.47
C THR A 16 30.85 -2.71 -12.07
N ASN A 17 31.45 -3.61 -11.32
CA ASN A 17 31.49 -5.04 -11.62
C ASN A 17 30.32 -5.81 -11.00
N LEU A 18 29.42 -5.11 -10.29
CA LEU A 18 28.27 -5.73 -9.62
C LEU A 18 27.13 -5.97 -10.60
N THR A 19 26.43 -7.07 -10.42
CA THR A 19 25.18 -7.32 -11.11
C THR A 19 24.08 -6.41 -10.58
N ARG A 20 23.00 -6.22 -11.35
CA ARG A 20 21.81 -5.49 -10.92
C ARG A 20 21.29 -6.02 -9.59
N ASP A 21 21.23 -7.34 -9.42
CA ASP A 21 20.71 -7.99 -8.21
C ASP A 21 21.60 -7.73 -6.99
N ALA A 22 22.92 -7.66 -7.18
CA ALA A 22 23.87 -7.31 -6.12
C ALA A 22 23.67 -5.84 -5.67
N ILE A 23 23.44 -4.92 -6.60
CA ILE A 23 23.12 -3.52 -6.29
C ILE A 23 21.76 -3.43 -5.59
N GLN A 24 20.77 -4.16 -6.06
CA GLN A 24 19.45 -4.22 -5.41
C GLN A 24 19.56 -4.73 -3.97
N THR A 25 20.37 -5.75 -3.73
CA THR A 25 20.61 -6.27 -2.36
C THR A 25 21.24 -5.22 -1.46
N LYS A 26 22.18 -4.42 -1.95
CA LYS A 26 22.74 -3.29 -1.19
C LYS A 26 21.67 -2.26 -0.85
N ILE A 27 20.84 -1.89 -1.83
CA ILE A 27 19.73 -0.94 -1.62
C ILE A 27 18.76 -1.45 -0.56
N VAL A 28 18.37 -2.72 -0.63
CA VAL A 28 17.50 -3.35 0.39
C VAL A 28 18.16 -3.30 1.78
N GLY A 29 19.47 -3.54 1.86
CA GLY A 29 20.24 -3.41 3.10
C GLY A 29 20.19 -2.01 3.67
N GLU A 30 20.36 -0.97 2.85
CA GLU A 30 20.28 0.44 3.29
C GLU A 30 18.87 0.83 3.73
N VAL A 31 17.84 0.38 3.02
CA VAL A 31 16.43 0.58 3.42
C VAL A 31 16.17 -0.03 4.78
N ASN A 32 16.55 -1.30 4.98
CA ASN A 32 16.37 -1.99 6.26
C ASN A 32 17.14 -1.30 7.39
N SER A 33 18.39 -0.91 7.16
CA SER A 33 19.22 -0.19 8.12
C SER A 33 18.62 1.16 8.49
N TYR A 34 18.07 1.90 7.52
CA TYR A 34 17.40 3.17 7.77
C TYR A 34 16.19 2.99 8.68
N PHE A 35 15.34 2.01 8.41
CA PHE A 35 14.15 1.77 9.22
C PHE A 35 14.49 1.17 10.59
N ALA A 36 15.51 0.34 10.72
CA ALA A 36 15.96 -0.18 12.02
C ALA A 36 16.38 0.92 12.99
N VAL A 37 16.91 2.05 12.47
CA VAL A 37 17.35 3.19 13.29
C VAL A 37 16.24 4.23 13.46
N ASN A 38 15.40 4.44 12.46
CA ASN A 38 14.46 5.55 12.37
C ASN A 38 12.98 5.12 12.49
N SER A 39 12.70 3.88 12.87
CA SER A 39 11.33 3.43 13.11
C SER A 39 11.16 2.91 14.54
N GLY A 40 9.94 3.03 15.04
CA GLY A 40 9.57 2.52 16.37
C GLY A 40 9.89 3.45 17.55
N LYS A 41 10.38 4.65 17.30
CA LYS A 41 10.57 5.67 18.33
C LYS A 41 9.38 6.63 18.33
N PHE A 42 9.02 7.09 19.50
CA PHE A 42 7.95 8.09 19.64
C PHE A 42 8.32 9.37 18.86
N ASN A 43 7.43 9.82 18.00
CA ASN A 43 7.61 11.03 17.17
C ASN A 43 8.64 10.91 16.03
N ASP A 44 8.97 9.73 15.57
CA ASP A 44 9.88 9.56 14.43
C ASP A 44 9.26 10.05 13.12
N THR A 45 10.04 10.84 12.41
CA THR A 45 9.68 11.31 11.07
C THR A 45 10.51 10.59 10.02
N ILE A 46 9.83 9.82 9.18
CA ILE A 46 10.45 9.21 8.00
C ILE A 46 10.69 10.30 6.96
N ARG A 47 11.95 10.56 6.62
CA ARG A 47 12.34 11.55 5.60
C ARG A 47 12.78 10.85 4.33
N LYS A 48 11.91 10.90 3.31
CA LYS A 48 12.18 10.35 1.97
C LYS A 48 13.55 10.79 1.44
N SER A 49 13.87 12.08 1.55
CA SER A 49 15.16 12.63 1.07
C SER A 49 16.39 12.02 1.74
N LYS A 50 16.33 11.72 3.05
CA LYS A 50 17.43 11.06 3.75
C LYS A 50 17.62 9.62 3.29
N LEU A 51 16.52 8.91 3.06
CA LEU A 51 16.56 7.55 2.56
C LEU A 51 17.09 7.52 1.12
N THR A 52 16.61 8.39 0.25
CA THR A 52 17.13 8.56 -1.13
C THR A 52 18.64 8.80 -1.13
N SER A 53 19.12 9.76 -0.32
CA SER A 53 20.56 10.03 -0.23
C SER A 53 21.38 8.83 0.25
N LYS A 54 20.86 8.01 1.16
CA LYS A 54 21.55 6.78 1.60
C LYS A 54 21.61 5.73 0.50
N ILE A 55 20.53 5.58 -0.26
CA ILE A 55 20.48 4.65 -1.39
C ILE A 55 21.44 5.09 -2.47
N ASP A 56 21.44 6.37 -2.85
CA ASP A 56 22.33 6.90 -3.89
C ASP A 56 23.81 6.79 -3.49
N ALA A 57 24.11 6.87 -2.19
CA ALA A 57 25.47 6.71 -1.68
C ALA A 57 25.90 5.23 -1.47
N SER A 58 24.99 4.28 -1.58
CA SER A 58 25.28 2.86 -1.30
C SER A 58 26.20 2.21 -2.32
N ASP A 59 26.24 2.73 -3.54
CA ASP A 59 27.15 2.30 -4.58
C ASP A 59 27.45 3.46 -5.57
N PRO A 60 28.72 3.70 -5.94
CA PRO A 60 29.10 4.80 -6.83
C PRO A 60 28.54 4.68 -8.25
N SER A 61 28.06 3.51 -8.63
CA SER A 61 27.40 3.32 -9.93
C SER A 61 25.97 3.83 -9.98
N ILE A 62 25.33 4.07 -8.83
CA ILE A 62 23.95 4.56 -8.79
C ILE A 62 23.90 6.01 -9.26
N LEU A 63 23.14 6.26 -10.32
CA LEU A 63 22.96 7.59 -10.91
C LEU A 63 21.82 8.37 -10.27
N GLY A 64 20.96 7.69 -9.53
CA GLY A 64 19.84 8.25 -8.79
C GLY A 64 18.76 7.23 -8.56
N SER A 65 17.99 7.48 -7.50
CA SER A 65 16.86 6.65 -7.09
C SER A 65 15.60 7.48 -6.85
N ASP A 66 14.46 6.85 -7.03
CA ASP A 66 13.15 7.35 -6.60
C ASP A 66 12.51 6.35 -5.66
N ILE A 67 11.88 6.86 -4.61
CA ILE A 67 11.28 6.05 -3.55
C ILE A 67 9.82 6.44 -3.39
N ASP A 68 8.95 5.45 -3.34
CA ASP A 68 7.57 5.62 -2.90
C ASP A 68 7.38 4.84 -1.58
N ILE A 69 6.81 5.51 -0.58
CA ILE A 69 6.54 4.94 0.74
C ILE A 69 5.04 4.99 0.97
N LYS A 70 4.44 3.82 1.15
CA LYS A 70 3.01 3.68 1.40
C LYS A 70 2.77 3.01 2.74
N MET A 71 1.71 3.42 3.41
CA MET A 71 1.20 2.68 4.57
C MET A 71 0.25 1.60 4.07
N SER A 72 0.40 0.39 4.58
CA SER A 72 -0.53 -0.70 4.35
C SER A 72 -1.06 -1.29 5.65
N ALA A 73 -2.26 -1.80 5.61
CA ALA A 73 -2.89 -2.52 6.69
C ALA A 73 -3.43 -3.83 6.13
N ARG A 74 -3.28 -4.90 6.89
CA ARG A 74 -3.85 -6.19 6.56
C ARG A 74 -5.00 -6.49 7.49
N PHE A 75 -6.12 -6.90 6.95
CA PHE A 75 -7.24 -7.39 7.72
C PHE A 75 -7.79 -8.66 7.08
N THR A 76 -8.28 -9.57 7.90
CA THR A 76 -8.90 -10.81 7.44
C THR A 76 -10.42 -10.61 7.48
N PRO A 77 -11.10 -10.67 6.33
CA PRO A 77 -12.55 -10.63 6.29
C PRO A 77 -13.16 -11.78 7.09
N LEU A 78 -14.22 -11.48 7.83
CA LEU A 78 -14.88 -12.45 8.70
C LEU A 78 -15.52 -13.58 7.90
N GLN A 79 -15.25 -14.81 8.31
CA GLN A 79 -15.86 -16.01 7.75
C GLN A 79 -16.77 -16.68 8.78
N ASN A 80 -17.86 -17.25 8.31
CA ASN A 80 -18.68 -18.14 9.12
C ASN A 80 -17.88 -19.43 9.41
N PRO A 81 -17.63 -19.78 10.67
CA PRO A 81 -16.80 -20.92 11.02
C PRO A 81 -17.38 -22.27 10.61
N THR A 82 -18.70 -22.33 10.39
CA THR A 82 -19.38 -23.57 10.00
C THR A 82 -19.40 -23.77 8.48
N THR A 83 -19.61 -22.71 7.72
CA THR A 83 -19.78 -22.80 6.26
C THR A 83 -18.54 -22.38 5.48
N GLY A 84 -17.59 -21.67 6.11
CA GLY A 84 -16.43 -21.08 5.45
C GLY A 84 -16.74 -19.86 4.59
N ASN A 85 -18.00 -19.50 4.43
CA ASN A 85 -18.42 -18.34 3.63
C ASN A 85 -18.11 -17.04 4.35
N PHE A 86 -17.75 -16.01 3.58
CA PHE A 86 -17.57 -14.65 4.13
C PHE A 86 -18.91 -14.07 4.62
N VAL A 87 -18.82 -13.27 5.67
CA VAL A 87 -19.99 -12.67 6.33
C VAL A 87 -19.95 -11.16 6.11
N ARG A 88 -21.13 -10.60 5.77
CA ARG A 88 -21.30 -9.16 5.63
C ARG A 88 -21.02 -8.50 6.98
N THR A 89 -20.02 -7.60 7.02
CA THR A 89 -19.56 -6.99 8.26
C THR A 89 -18.98 -5.60 8.00
N ASP A 90 -19.02 -4.74 9.00
CA ASP A 90 -18.36 -3.45 8.99
C ASP A 90 -16.94 -3.59 9.52
N TYR A 91 -15.99 -2.88 8.88
CA TYR A 91 -14.60 -2.84 9.31
C TYR A 91 -14.14 -1.41 9.50
N THR A 92 -13.38 -1.17 10.57
CA THR A 92 -12.64 0.07 10.77
C THR A 92 -11.14 -0.24 10.81
N ILE A 93 -10.40 0.29 9.86
CA ILE A 93 -8.96 0.18 9.76
C ILE A 93 -8.39 1.54 10.17
N ASN A 94 -7.52 1.55 11.18
CA ASN A 94 -6.93 2.79 11.70
C ASN A 94 -5.44 2.81 11.39
N PHE A 95 -5.03 3.68 10.46
CA PHE A 95 -3.63 3.87 10.10
C PHE A 95 -2.85 4.70 11.13
N ILE A 96 -3.54 5.31 12.12
CA ILE A 96 -2.95 6.13 13.20
C ILE A 96 -2.36 7.46 12.67
N ASN A 97 -1.98 7.51 11.41
CA ASN A 97 -1.44 8.68 10.74
C ASN A 97 -2.41 9.25 9.73
N ASN A 98 -2.27 10.52 9.41
CA ASN A 98 -3.07 11.15 8.37
C ASN A 98 -2.88 10.41 7.04
N ILE A 99 -3.98 10.20 6.34
CA ILE A 99 -3.98 9.68 4.97
C ILE A 99 -4.00 10.88 4.03
N GLN A 100 -3.36 10.75 2.89
CA GLN A 100 -3.39 11.79 1.86
C GLN A 100 -4.84 12.17 1.52
N SER A 101 -5.12 13.46 1.49
CA SER A 101 -6.40 13.99 1.03
C SER A 101 -6.68 13.55 -0.41
N PRO A 102 -7.96 13.33 -0.78
CA PRO A 102 -8.28 12.82 -2.10
C PRO A 102 -7.85 13.78 -3.20
N LEU A 103 -7.13 13.22 -4.18
CA LEU A 103 -6.71 13.93 -5.39
C LEU A 103 -7.66 13.62 -6.54
N MET A 104 -7.59 14.45 -7.60
CA MET A 104 -8.51 14.35 -8.72
C MET A 104 -8.35 13.05 -9.52
N GLN A 105 -7.13 12.56 -9.67
CA GLN A 105 -6.82 11.41 -10.55
C GLN A 105 -6.07 10.26 -9.87
N VAL A 106 -5.43 10.50 -8.72
CA VAL A 106 -4.63 9.50 -8.03
C VAL A 106 -5.40 9.01 -6.81
N PRO A 107 -5.67 7.70 -6.70
CA PRO A 107 -6.32 7.16 -5.52
C PRO A 107 -5.42 7.31 -4.28
N SER A 108 -5.99 7.85 -3.20
CA SER A 108 -5.33 7.93 -1.89
C SER A 108 -5.42 6.61 -1.12
N ILE A 109 -6.44 5.82 -1.42
CA ILE A 109 -6.69 4.48 -0.88
C ILE A 109 -6.74 3.49 -2.04
N SER A 110 -6.09 2.36 -1.86
CA SER A 110 -6.19 1.19 -2.74
C SER A 110 -6.08 -0.09 -1.92
N SER A 111 -6.67 -1.17 -2.40
CA SER A 111 -6.52 -2.51 -1.81
C SER A 111 -5.92 -3.51 -2.79
N ASP A 112 -5.52 -4.64 -2.26
CA ASP A 112 -5.33 -5.85 -3.04
C ASP A 112 -6.66 -6.32 -3.66
N ARG A 113 -6.60 -7.35 -4.49
CA ARG A 113 -7.77 -7.85 -5.22
C ARG A 113 -8.56 -8.86 -4.41
N PHE A 114 -9.87 -8.79 -4.57
CA PHE A 114 -10.86 -9.72 -4.04
C PHE A 114 -11.96 -9.95 -5.08
N VAL A 115 -12.80 -10.91 -4.85
CA VAL A 115 -13.91 -11.23 -5.75
C VAL A 115 -15.24 -10.85 -5.10
N VAL A 116 -16.10 -10.17 -5.85
CA VAL A 116 -17.48 -9.84 -5.49
C VAL A 116 -18.38 -10.16 -6.68
N ASN A 117 -19.41 -10.96 -6.46
CA ASN A 117 -20.34 -11.42 -7.50
C ASN A 117 -19.59 -12.06 -8.71
N GLY A 118 -18.52 -12.80 -8.44
CA GLY A 118 -17.68 -13.41 -9.46
C GLY A 118 -16.76 -12.43 -10.21
N ILE A 119 -16.73 -11.14 -9.87
CA ILE A 119 -15.92 -10.10 -10.51
C ILE A 119 -14.70 -9.81 -9.64
N SER A 120 -13.49 -9.82 -10.23
CA SER A 120 -12.25 -9.43 -9.55
C SER A 120 -12.20 -7.92 -9.37
N CYS A 121 -12.24 -7.48 -8.12
CA CYS A 121 -12.31 -6.08 -7.71
C CYS A 121 -11.11 -5.65 -6.88
N SER A 122 -10.93 -4.33 -6.75
CA SER A 122 -10.10 -3.69 -5.74
C SER A 122 -10.81 -2.46 -5.20
N ILE A 123 -10.47 -2.03 -3.98
CA ILE A 123 -10.98 -0.79 -3.38
C ILE A 123 -10.18 0.39 -3.91
N ARG A 124 -10.85 1.49 -4.17
CA ARG A 124 -10.24 2.83 -4.32
C ARG A 124 -11.20 3.90 -3.81
N ASN A 125 -10.69 5.08 -3.52
CA ASN A 125 -11.59 6.24 -3.35
C ASN A 125 -12.18 6.69 -4.70
N ALA A 126 -13.42 7.16 -4.66
CA ALA A 126 -14.08 7.74 -5.82
C ALA A 126 -13.30 8.95 -6.34
N PRO A 127 -13.36 9.25 -7.65
CA PRO A 127 -12.72 10.43 -8.25
C PRO A 127 -13.29 11.75 -7.69
N LEU A 128 -12.70 12.87 -8.12
CA LEU A 128 -13.14 14.23 -7.81
C LEU A 128 -13.09 14.57 -6.31
N HIS A 129 -11.94 14.34 -5.69
CA HIS A 129 -11.70 14.69 -4.29
C HIS A 129 -12.65 14.01 -3.28
N SER A 130 -13.21 12.87 -3.64
CA SER A 130 -14.13 12.13 -2.78
C SER A 130 -13.41 11.25 -1.77
N THR A 131 -13.92 11.23 -0.54
CA THR A 131 -13.53 10.27 0.50
C THR A 131 -14.33 8.98 0.47
N THR A 132 -15.35 8.88 -0.40
CA THR A 132 -16.15 7.65 -0.58
C THR A 132 -15.30 6.56 -1.21
N LEU A 133 -15.42 5.34 -0.71
CA LEU A 133 -14.74 4.17 -1.22
C LEU A 133 -15.64 3.39 -2.17
N GLN A 134 -15.06 2.92 -3.27
CA GLN A 134 -15.72 2.14 -4.32
C GLN A 134 -14.97 0.83 -4.54
N ALA A 135 -15.69 -0.22 -4.95
CA ALA A 135 -15.09 -1.40 -5.57
C ALA A 135 -15.09 -1.23 -7.08
N ILE A 136 -13.94 -1.43 -7.71
CA ILE A 136 -13.75 -1.34 -9.15
C ILE A 136 -13.19 -2.64 -9.71
N ASP A 137 -13.55 -2.94 -10.96
CA ASP A 137 -12.99 -4.07 -11.70
C ASP A 137 -11.57 -3.80 -12.22
N ILE A 138 -11.01 -4.72 -12.98
CA ILE A 138 -9.67 -4.59 -13.58
C ILE A 138 -9.60 -3.54 -14.69
N GLN A 139 -10.73 -3.18 -15.29
CA GLN A 139 -10.85 -2.13 -16.31
C GLN A 139 -11.08 -0.74 -15.68
N GLY A 140 -11.33 -0.68 -14.37
CA GLY A 140 -11.62 0.56 -13.64
C GLY A 140 -13.10 0.91 -13.60
N ASN A 141 -14.00 0.03 -14.06
CA ASN A 141 -15.43 0.24 -13.94
C ASN A 141 -15.90 0.06 -12.52
N VAL A 142 -16.86 0.86 -12.09
CA VAL A 142 -17.41 0.78 -10.75
C VAL A 142 -18.37 -0.41 -10.65
N VAL A 143 -18.03 -1.37 -9.78
CA VAL A 143 -18.86 -2.55 -9.45
C VAL A 143 -19.76 -2.23 -8.27
N ILE A 144 -19.22 -1.57 -7.24
CA ILE A 144 -19.97 -1.07 -6.09
C ILE A 144 -19.61 0.39 -5.87
N SER A 145 -20.59 1.28 -5.94
CA SER A 145 -20.37 2.73 -5.90
C SER A 145 -20.07 3.28 -4.51
N ASN A 146 -20.44 2.56 -3.46
CA ASN A 146 -20.16 2.96 -2.08
C ASN A 146 -20.03 1.71 -1.20
N ILE A 147 -18.82 1.50 -0.70
CA ILE A 147 -18.49 0.44 0.26
C ILE A 147 -17.97 1.01 1.58
N GLY A 148 -18.03 2.35 1.73
CA GLY A 148 -17.56 3.04 2.91
C GLY A 148 -16.88 4.36 2.61
N ASN A 149 -16.08 4.82 3.55
CA ASN A 149 -15.37 6.10 3.45
C ASN A 149 -14.02 6.04 4.19
N TYR A 150 -13.20 7.04 3.95
CA TYR A 150 -12.01 7.28 4.78
C TYR A 150 -11.94 8.72 5.27
N GLU A 151 -11.25 8.92 6.38
CA GLU A 151 -11.03 10.21 7.03
C GLU A 151 -9.56 10.61 6.90
N PRO A 152 -9.20 11.56 6.04
CA PRO A 152 -7.80 11.94 5.81
C PRO A 152 -7.07 12.40 7.08
N THR A 153 -7.75 13.13 7.95
CA THR A 153 -7.15 13.75 9.15
C THR A 153 -6.94 12.78 10.31
N THR A 154 -7.74 11.73 10.39
CA THR A 154 -7.65 10.73 11.47
C THR A 154 -6.98 9.44 11.03
N GLY A 155 -6.82 9.24 9.74
CA GLY A 155 -6.27 8.00 9.18
C GLY A 155 -7.19 6.80 9.32
N LYS A 156 -8.50 7.00 9.48
CA LYS A 156 -9.49 5.93 9.57
C LYS A 156 -10.07 5.59 8.21
N VAL A 157 -10.19 4.30 7.94
CA VAL A 157 -10.88 3.73 6.78
C VAL A 157 -12.02 2.87 7.31
N ASN A 158 -13.25 3.23 6.94
CA ASN A 158 -14.47 2.51 7.35
C ASN A 158 -15.04 1.80 6.12
N LEU A 159 -15.19 0.49 6.18
CA LEU A 159 -15.91 -0.31 5.21
C LEU A 159 -17.25 -0.70 5.83
N VAL A 160 -18.35 -0.47 5.12
CA VAL A 160 -19.71 -0.67 5.61
C VAL A 160 -20.40 -1.78 4.84
N GLY A 161 -20.90 -2.77 5.56
CA GLY A 161 -21.56 -3.91 4.96
C GLY A 161 -20.69 -4.66 3.95
N PHE A 162 -19.39 -4.70 4.17
CA PHE A 162 -18.43 -5.30 3.26
C PHE A 162 -18.61 -6.82 3.21
N LEU A 163 -18.81 -7.34 2.01
CA LEU A 163 -18.98 -8.75 1.73
C LEU A 163 -18.21 -9.10 0.46
N ILE A 164 -17.46 -10.18 0.51
CA ILE A 164 -16.70 -10.72 -0.62
C ILE A 164 -17.00 -12.21 -0.83
N ASP A 165 -16.77 -12.70 -2.03
CA ASP A 165 -16.88 -14.11 -2.35
C ASP A 165 -15.58 -14.86 -2.05
N SER A 166 -14.43 -14.22 -2.38
CA SER A 166 -13.10 -14.76 -2.11
C SER A 166 -12.03 -13.66 -2.10
N ILE A 167 -10.89 -13.95 -1.49
CA ILE A 167 -9.68 -13.15 -1.61
C ILE A 167 -8.89 -13.69 -2.79
N SER A 168 -8.34 -12.80 -3.63
CA SER A 168 -7.57 -13.21 -4.80
C SER A 168 -6.31 -13.98 -4.38
N SER A 169 -6.02 -15.01 -5.13
CA SER A 169 -5.12 -16.14 -4.91
C SER A 169 -3.93 -15.96 -3.96
N GLY A 170 -3.87 -16.83 -2.97
CA GLY A 170 -2.70 -17.04 -2.12
C GLY A 170 -2.65 -16.24 -0.83
N ASN A 171 -3.52 -15.25 -0.65
CA ASN A 171 -3.62 -14.46 0.57
C ASN A 171 -4.80 -14.89 1.45
N THR A 172 -4.65 -14.74 2.76
CA THR A 172 -5.71 -14.91 3.75
C THR A 172 -6.23 -13.58 4.29
N TYR A 173 -5.74 -12.46 3.74
CA TYR A 173 -6.04 -11.09 4.16
C TYR A 173 -6.12 -10.16 2.93
N LEU A 174 -6.74 -9.02 3.13
CA LEU A 174 -6.78 -7.85 2.25
C LEU A 174 -5.91 -6.73 2.81
#